data_e0658d073660ba430765452cd3d01a6a
#
_entry.id   e0658d073660ba430765452cd3d01a6a
#
_cell.length_a   1.000
_cell.length_b   1.000
_cell.length_c   1.000
_cell.angle_alpha   90.00
_cell.angle_beta   90.00
_cell.angle_gamma   90.00
#
_symmetry.space_group_name_H-M   'P 1'
#
loop_
_entity.id
_entity.type
_entity.pdbx_description
1 polymer ?
#
loop_
_entity_poly.entity_id
_entity_poly.type
_entity_poly.pdbx_seq_one_letter_code
_entity_poly.pdbx_strand_id
1 'polypeptide(L)'
;MTARYPLVLNSTIIEEIQSGDSYNLYANTTVNGFNEGTTVSASAPSSTTNFDVATQSVQYYTSNTANNWTLNIRGSSGTSLNTLMSTGQSVTITMIVTNSSTAYYQSALQIDGSSVTPKWQGGTAPSSGNASACDIYTYAIVKTGSATFTVFASQTKFA
;
A
#
# COMPACT_ATOMS: atom_id res chain seq x y z
N MET A 1 18.14 0.30 -21.40
CA MET A 1 19.04 1.06 -20.49
C MET A 1 19.40 0.11 -19.36
N THR A 2 20.69 -0.09 -19.07
CA THR A 2 21.13 -0.97 -17.98
C THR A 2 20.90 -0.23 -16.65
N ALA A 3 20.22 -0.87 -15.69
CA ALA A 3 20.07 -0.33 -14.36
C ALA A 3 21.44 -0.20 -13.69
N ARG A 4 21.68 0.90 -12.99
CA ARG A 4 22.87 1.11 -12.17
C ARG A 4 22.43 1.31 -10.73
N TYR A 5 23.04 0.56 -9.83
CA TYR A 5 22.75 0.61 -8.41
C TYR A 5 23.70 1.57 -7.71
N PRO A 6 23.24 2.36 -6.72
CA PRO A 6 24.14 3.20 -5.94
C PRO A 6 25.15 2.32 -5.18
N LEU A 7 26.35 2.84 -5.03
CA LEU A 7 27.41 2.21 -4.23
C LEU A 7 27.36 2.74 -2.81
N VAL A 8 27.52 1.87 -1.85
CA VAL A 8 27.63 2.20 -0.43
C VAL A 8 28.97 1.73 0.13
N LEU A 9 29.50 2.46 1.10
CA LEU A 9 30.68 2.04 1.84
C LEU A 9 30.24 1.27 3.08
N ASN A 10 30.44 -0.03 3.06
CA ASN A 10 30.18 -0.91 4.20
C ASN A 10 31.51 -1.25 4.87
N SER A 11 31.79 -0.61 6.00
CA SER A 11 33.10 -0.67 6.70
C SER A 11 34.26 -0.21 5.81
N THR A 12 34.90 -1.13 5.10
CA THR A 12 36.03 -0.86 4.19
C THR A 12 35.77 -1.33 2.75
N ILE A 13 34.58 -1.88 2.48
CA ILE A 13 34.20 -2.45 1.19
C ILE A 13 33.17 -1.53 0.54
N ILE A 14 33.38 -1.20 -0.74
CA ILE A 14 32.37 -0.51 -1.56
C ILE A 14 31.55 -1.61 -2.24
N GLU A 15 30.24 -1.60 -1.98
CA GLU A 15 29.32 -2.58 -2.54
C GLU A 15 28.04 -1.90 -3.08
N GLU A 16 27.33 -2.60 -3.95
CA GLU A 16 26.04 -2.16 -4.43
C GLU A 16 24.98 -2.37 -3.34
N ILE A 17 23.97 -1.47 -3.27
CA ILE A 17 22.79 -1.66 -2.41
C ILE A 17 22.10 -2.95 -2.86
N GLN A 18 21.89 -3.87 -1.92
CA GLN A 18 21.28 -5.15 -2.15
C GLN A 18 19.76 -5.11 -1.96
N SER A 19 19.06 -6.11 -2.51
CA SER A 19 17.63 -6.27 -2.26
C SER A 19 17.37 -6.48 -0.76
N GLY A 20 16.52 -5.61 -0.19
CA GLY A 20 16.20 -5.61 1.25
C GLY A 20 16.92 -4.53 2.04
N ASP A 21 17.92 -3.87 1.47
CA ASP A 21 18.54 -2.70 2.09
C ASP A 21 17.61 -1.50 2.03
N SER A 22 17.73 -0.61 3.01
CA SER A 22 17.05 0.68 3.01
C SER A 22 18.04 1.80 2.73
N TYR A 23 17.64 2.73 1.86
CA TYR A 23 18.43 3.91 1.53
C TYR A 23 17.84 5.15 2.22
N ASN A 24 18.54 5.67 3.22
CA ASN A 24 18.12 6.87 3.96
C ASN A 24 18.77 8.13 3.37
N LEU A 25 17.97 9.03 2.87
CA LEU A 25 18.41 10.35 2.38
C LEU A 25 18.24 11.38 3.50
N TYR A 26 19.34 11.78 4.14
CA TYR A 26 19.33 12.76 5.25
C TYR A 26 19.51 14.22 4.81
N ALA A 27 19.72 14.47 3.52
CA ALA A 27 19.91 15.82 2.98
C ALA A 27 18.70 16.22 2.11
N ASN A 28 18.58 17.52 1.81
CA ASN A 28 17.64 17.98 0.80
C ASN A 28 18.00 17.33 -0.54
N THR A 29 17.18 16.39 -0.98
CA THR A 29 17.38 15.65 -2.22
C THR A 29 16.28 16.04 -3.22
N THR A 30 16.68 16.50 -4.41
CA THR A 30 15.74 16.71 -5.52
C THR A 30 15.65 15.43 -6.33
N VAL A 31 14.43 14.88 -6.44
CA VAL A 31 14.15 13.72 -7.30
C VAL A 31 13.22 14.17 -8.41
N ASN A 32 13.67 14.04 -9.67
CA ASN A 32 12.90 14.49 -10.83
C ASN A 32 11.74 13.55 -11.20
N GLY A 33 11.67 12.38 -10.62
CA GLY A 33 10.58 11.43 -10.80
C GLY A 33 10.83 10.13 -10.06
N PHE A 34 9.75 9.55 -9.52
CA PHE A 34 9.73 8.19 -9.01
C PHE A 34 8.83 7.33 -9.89
N ASN A 35 9.30 6.15 -10.26
CA ASN A 35 8.44 5.09 -10.78
C ASN A 35 8.04 4.20 -9.60
N GLU A 36 6.79 4.29 -9.19
CA GLU A 36 6.27 3.46 -8.12
C GLU A 36 6.02 2.03 -8.63
N GLY A 37 6.40 1.05 -7.81
CA GLY A 37 6.10 -0.35 -8.11
C GLY A 37 4.59 -0.57 -8.10
N THR A 38 4.05 -1.08 -9.22
CA THR A 38 2.62 -1.41 -9.37
C THR A 38 2.46 -2.88 -9.65
N THR A 39 1.68 -3.58 -8.82
CA THR A 39 1.23 -4.93 -9.13
C THR A 39 -0.12 -4.87 -9.84
N VAL A 40 -0.15 -5.34 -11.10
CA VAL A 40 -1.39 -5.49 -11.88
C VAL A 40 -1.85 -6.93 -11.78
N SER A 41 -3.05 -7.15 -11.23
CA SER A 41 -3.64 -8.48 -11.04
C SER A 41 -4.83 -8.69 -11.97
N ALA A 42 -4.82 -9.78 -12.71
CA ALA A 42 -5.95 -10.21 -13.55
C ALA A 42 -7.04 -10.96 -12.75
N SER A 43 -6.90 -11.10 -11.43
CA SER A 43 -7.93 -11.64 -10.53
C SER A 43 -8.67 -10.53 -9.82
N ALA A 44 -9.81 -10.83 -9.22
CA ALA A 44 -10.51 -9.94 -8.30
C ALA A 44 -9.87 -9.97 -6.90
N PRO A 45 -10.09 -8.93 -6.06
CA PRO A 45 -9.76 -9.02 -4.65
C PRO A 45 -10.43 -10.23 -4.00
N SER A 46 -9.68 -10.99 -3.19
CA SER A 46 -10.23 -12.06 -2.37
C SER A 46 -10.95 -11.49 -1.12
N SER A 47 -11.69 -12.34 -0.39
CA SER A 47 -12.39 -11.90 0.83
C SER A 47 -11.46 -11.26 1.88
N THR A 48 -10.20 -11.69 1.93
CA THR A 48 -9.11 -10.98 2.60
C THR A 48 -7.98 -10.82 1.61
N THR A 49 -7.70 -9.59 1.25
CA THR A 49 -6.66 -9.22 0.28
C THR A 49 -5.45 -8.67 1.02
N ASN A 50 -4.29 -9.28 0.82
CA ASN A 50 -3.04 -8.79 1.39
C ASN A 50 -2.40 -7.74 0.46
N PHE A 51 -1.93 -6.66 1.06
CA PHE A 51 -1.12 -5.64 0.42
C PHE A 51 0.29 -5.67 1.04
N ASP A 52 1.27 -6.09 0.26
CA ASP A 52 2.67 -6.23 0.68
C ASP A 52 3.44 -4.95 0.32
N VAL A 53 3.61 -4.05 1.31
CA VAL A 53 4.21 -2.72 1.12
C VAL A 53 5.65 -2.79 0.60
N ALA A 54 6.39 -3.84 0.97
CA ALA A 54 7.76 -4.04 0.48
C ALA A 54 7.84 -4.43 -1.01
N THR A 55 6.71 -4.77 -1.65
CA THR A 55 6.66 -5.22 -3.04
C THR A 55 6.16 -4.12 -3.98
N GLN A 56 5.18 -3.35 -3.55
CA GLN A 56 4.52 -2.32 -4.37
C GLN A 56 3.95 -1.19 -3.51
N SER A 57 3.78 -0.02 -4.10
CA SER A 57 2.99 1.09 -3.55
C SER A 57 1.57 1.15 -4.15
N VAL A 58 1.38 0.52 -5.32
CA VAL A 58 0.09 0.47 -6.01
C VAL A 58 -0.27 -0.98 -6.35
N GLN A 59 -1.53 -1.36 -6.09
CA GLN A 59 -2.09 -2.66 -6.50
C GLN A 59 -3.36 -2.43 -7.32
N TYR A 60 -3.38 -2.93 -8.56
CA TYR A 60 -4.49 -2.77 -9.48
C TYR A 60 -5.14 -4.11 -9.82
N TYR A 61 -6.41 -4.28 -9.49
CA TYR A 61 -7.24 -5.41 -9.84
C TYR A 61 -8.07 -5.09 -11.08
N THR A 62 -7.76 -5.75 -12.20
CA THR A 62 -8.40 -5.51 -13.50
C THR A 62 -9.67 -6.35 -13.70
N SER A 63 -9.86 -7.40 -12.91
CA SER A 63 -11.11 -8.18 -12.92
C SER A 63 -12.13 -7.61 -11.94
N ASN A 64 -13.40 -7.76 -12.31
CA ASN A 64 -14.52 -7.29 -11.50
C ASN A 64 -14.53 -7.90 -10.09
N THR A 65 -14.74 -7.06 -9.09
CA THR A 65 -14.95 -7.52 -7.71
C THR A 65 -16.14 -8.47 -7.62
N ALA A 66 -16.04 -9.50 -6.77
CA ALA A 66 -17.07 -10.51 -6.58
C ALA A 66 -17.77 -10.45 -5.22
N ASN A 67 -17.17 -9.77 -4.27
CA ASN A 67 -17.66 -9.59 -2.89
C ASN A 67 -17.01 -8.35 -2.26
N ASN A 68 -17.55 -7.89 -1.14
CA ASN A 68 -16.84 -6.95 -0.27
C ASN A 68 -15.63 -7.64 0.34
N TRP A 69 -14.56 -6.89 0.57
CA TRP A 69 -13.29 -7.46 1.04
C TRP A 69 -12.71 -6.73 2.24
N THR A 70 -11.89 -7.45 2.98
CA THR A 70 -10.99 -6.92 3.98
C THR A 70 -9.63 -6.66 3.34
N LEU A 71 -9.09 -5.45 3.47
CA LEU A 71 -7.71 -5.16 3.10
C LEU A 71 -6.81 -5.40 4.29
N ASN A 72 -5.81 -6.27 4.16
CA ASN A 72 -4.79 -6.51 5.17
C ASN A 72 -3.44 -5.96 4.67
N ILE A 73 -2.97 -4.88 5.29
CA ILE A 73 -1.71 -4.22 4.93
C ILE A 73 -0.61 -4.79 5.83
N ARG A 74 0.49 -5.23 5.20
CA ARG A 74 1.63 -5.82 5.90
C ARG A 74 2.94 -5.47 5.18
N GLY A 75 4.08 -5.72 5.79
CA GLY A 75 5.38 -5.54 5.14
C GLY A 75 5.54 -6.50 3.95
N SER A 76 5.40 -7.81 4.20
CA SER A 76 5.40 -8.88 3.20
C SER A 76 4.72 -10.13 3.79
N SER A 77 4.73 -11.26 3.06
CA SER A 77 4.23 -12.55 3.60
C SER A 77 5.02 -13.04 4.83
N GLY A 78 6.27 -12.63 4.99
CA GLY A 78 7.14 -13.02 6.11
C GLY A 78 7.54 -11.87 7.03
N THR A 79 7.13 -10.64 6.74
CA THR A 79 7.54 -9.46 7.52
C THR A 79 6.32 -8.59 7.83
N SER A 80 6.11 -8.27 9.10
CA SER A 80 5.03 -7.37 9.50
C SER A 80 5.33 -5.93 9.09
N LEU A 81 4.29 -5.12 8.89
CA LEU A 81 4.43 -3.68 8.73
C LEU A 81 5.05 -3.04 9.97
N ASN A 82 4.73 -3.60 11.15
CA ASN A 82 5.33 -3.17 12.41
C ASN A 82 6.86 -3.34 12.43
N THR A 83 7.39 -4.40 11.82
CA THR A 83 8.84 -4.62 11.71
C THR A 83 9.46 -3.73 10.64
N LEU A 84 8.77 -3.55 9.52
CA LEU A 84 9.27 -2.76 8.39
C LEU A 84 9.40 -1.27 8.70
N MET A 85 8.46 -0.70 9.47
CA MET A 85 8.42 0.73 9.78
C MET A 85 8.92 1.02 11.19
N SER A 86 9.64 2.13 11.36
CA SER A 86 9.94 2.72 12.66
C SER A 86 8.83 3.67 13.11
N THR A 87 8.66 3.85 14.43
CA THR A 87 7.75 4.87 14.97
C THR A 87 8.11 6.25 14.43
N GLY A 88 7.11 7.01 13.99
CA GLY A 88 7.28 8.31 13.34
C GLY A 88 7.42 8.24 11.81
N GLN A 89 7.49 7.06 11.22
CA GLN A 89 7.45 6.90 9.76
C GLN A 89 6.02 6.79 9.24
N SER A 90 5.85 7.15 7.97
CA SER A 90 4.60 6.99 7.24
C SER A 90 4.84 6.33 5.89
N VAL A 91 3.84 5.63 5.39
CA VAL A 91 3.79 5.07 4.03
C VAL A 91 2.43 5.37 3.41
N THR A 92 2.43 5.66 2.11
CA THR A 92 1.19 5.81 1.32
C THR A 92 1.08 4.65 0.36
N ILE A 93 -0.11 4.07 0.28
CA ILE A 93 -0.44 3.00 -0.67
C ILE A 93 -1.74 3.31 -1.40
N THR A 94 -1.86 2.73 -2.59
CA THR A 94 -3.06 2.88 -3.43
C THR A 94 -3.54 1.51 -3.90
N MET A 95 -4.83 1.26 -3.75
CA MET A 95 -5.51 0.09 -4.29
C MET A 95 -6.54 0.52 -5.31
N ILE A 96 -6.44 0.00 -6.53
CA ILE A 96 -7.36 0.26 -7.64
C ILE A 96 -8.15 -1.02 -7.89
N VAL A 97 -9.48 -0.92 -7.94
CA VAL A 97 -10.36 -2.06 -8.18
C VAL A 97 -11.37 -1.76 -9.27
N THR A 98 -11.70 -2.78 -10.05
CA THR A 98 -12.73 -2.73 -11.08
C THR A 98 -14.00 -3.40 -10.57
N ASN A 99 -15.15 -2.76 -10.72
CA ASN A 99 -16.44 -3.28 -10.35
C ASN A 99 -17.32 -3.62 -11.57
N SER A 100 -18.14 -4.66 -11.43
CA SER A 100 -19.24 -4.94 -12.34
C SER A 100 -20.46 -4.07 -12.02
N SER A 101 -21.63 -4.47 -12.52
CA SER A 101 -22.91 -3.83 -12.17
C SER A 101 -23.23 -3.90 -10.67
N THR A 102 -22.63 -4.82 -9.92
CA THR A 102 -22.71 -4.85 -8.45
C THR A 102 -21.52 -4.09 -7.85
N ALA A 103 -21.83 -3.08 -7.05
CA ALA A 103 -20.85 -2.15 -6.50
C ALA A 103 -20.27 -2.66 -5.16
N TYR A 104 -19.38 -3.63 -5.21
CA TYR A 104 -18.64 -4.10 -4.04
C TYR A 104 -17.58 -3.08 -3.60
N TYR A 105 -17.18 -3.14 -2.33
CA TYR A 105 -16.26 -2.16 -1.74
C TYR A 105 -15.41 -2.77 -0.63
N GLN A 106 -14.36 -2.08 -0.25
CA GLN A 106 -13.55 -2.45 0.91
C GLN A 106 -14.32 -2.15 2.20
N SER A 107 -14.68 -3.21 2.93
CA SER A 107 -15.56 -3.13 4.10
C SER A 107 -14.81 -3.14 5.44
N ALA A 108 -13.56 -3.62 5.46
CA ALA A 108 -12.75 -3.67 6.66
C ALA A 108 -11.25 -3.47 6.34
N LEU A 109 -10.50 -2.95 7.30
CA LEU A 109 -9.05 -2.79 7.22
C LEU A 109 -8.37 -3.53 8.35
N GLN A 110 -7.26 -4.18 8.01
CA GLN A 110 -6.33 -4.77 8.96
C GLN A 110 -4.91 -4.28 8.67
N ILE A 111 -4.09 -4.22 9.71
CA ILE A 111 -2.64 -4.11 9.62
C ILE A 111 -2.06 -5.30 10.37
N ASP A 112 -1.21 -6.07 9.68
CA ASP A 112 -0.59 -7.29 10.23
C ASP A 112 -1.63 -8.26 10.84
N GLY A 113 -2.82 -8.37 10.21
CA GLY A 113 -3.93 -9.20 10.66
C GLY A 113 -4.78 -8.61 11.79
N SER A 114 -4.40 -7.48 12.36
CA SER A 114 -5.15 -6.79 13.42
C SER A 114 -6.07 -5.72 12.84
N SER A 115 -7.34 -5.70 13.28
CA SER A 115 -8.33 -4.73 12.79
C SER A 115 -7.94 -3.31 13.16
N VAL A 116 -8.07 -2.41 12.18
CA VAL A 116 -7.81 -0.97 12.33
C VAL A 116 -9.01 -0.21 11.77
N THR A 117 -9.44 0.83 12.48
CA THR A 117 -10.49 1.73 11.99
C THR A 117 -9.84 2.95 11.33
N PRO A 118 -9.91 3.10 9.99
CA PRO A 118 -9.38 4.26 9.32
C PRO A 118 -10.16 5.54 9.66
N LYS A 119 -9.46 6.66 9.58
CA LYS A 119 -10.08 7.99 9.53
C LYS A 119 -10.37 8.30 8.06
N TRP A 120 -11.63 8.16 7.66
CA TRP A 120 -12.05 8.38 6.29
C TRP A 120 -12.18 9.86 5.96
N GLN A 121 -11.81 10.22 4.74
CA GLN A 121 -12.07 11.54 4.19
C GLN A 121 -13.57 11.85 4.24
N GLY A 122 -13.92 13.05 4.71
CA GLY A 122 -15.31 13.42 4.94
C GLY A 122 -15.97 12.79 6.17
N GLY A 123 -15.23 12.02 6.98
CA GLY A 123 -15.68 11.46 8.26
C GLY A 123 -16.58 10.23 8.16
N THR A 124 -16.88 9.74 6.96
CA THR A 124 -17.78 8.58 6.75
C THR A 124 -17.07 7.50 5.95
N ALA A 125 -17.12 6.26 6.46
CA ALA A 125 -16.59 5.10 5.74
C ALA A 125 -17.42 4.82 4.47
N PRO A 126 -16.80 4.26 3.41
CA PRO A 126 -17.52 3.80 2.23
C PRO A 126 -18.61 2.79 2.60
N SER A 127 -19.78 2.92 1.99
CA SER A 127 -20.89 1.97 2.11
C SER A 127 -21.20 1.26 0.79
N SER A 128 -20.55 1.67 -0.30
CA SER A 128 -20.67 1.05 -1.62
C SER A 128 -19.48 1.43 -2.50
N GLY A 129 -19.19 0.56 -3.48
CA GLY A 129 -18.31 0.89 -4.59
C GLY A 129 -19.00 1.71 -5.68
N ASN A 130 -18.36 1.83 -6.85
CA ASN A 130 -18.88 2.46 -8.05
C ASN A 130 -19.22 1.38 -9.08
N ALA A 131 -20.52 1.22 -9.39
CA ALA A 131 -20.98 0.15 -10.30
C ALA A 131 -20.50 0.39 -11.73
N SER A 132 -20.09 -0.70 -12.39
CA SER A 132 -19.59 -0.73 -13.79
C SER A 132 -18.43 0.23 -14.05
N ALA A 133 -17.56 0.44 -13.06
CA ALA A 133 -16.52 1.45 -13.08
C ALA A 133 -15.36 1.07 -12.15
N CYS A 134 -14.45 2.00 -11.87
CA CYS A 134 -13.31 1.77 -10.99
C CYS A 134 -13.41 2.57 -9.71
N ASP A 135 -12.92 2.00 -8.62
CA ASP A 135 -12.67 2.69 -7.36
C ASP A 135 -11.18 2.74 -7.07
N ILE A 136 -10.71 3.87 -6.57
CA ILE A 136 -9.37 4.04 -6.03
C ILE A 136 -9.47 4.28 -4.53
N TYR A 137 -8.81 3.42 -3.76
CA TYR A 137 -8.64 3.57 -2.33
C TYR A 137 -7.20 3.99 -2.05
N THR A 138 -7.01 5.11 -1.36
CA THR A 138 -5.70 5.60 -0.93
C THR A 138 -5.63 5.62 0.58
N TYR A 139 -4.50 5.15 1.11
CA TYR A 139 -4.25 5.08 2.55
C TYR A 139 -2.92 5.75 2.87
N ALA A 140 -2.92 6.73 3.77
CA ALA A 140 -1.73 7.24 4.43
C ALA A 140 -1.66 6.61 5.82
N ILE A 141 -0.62 5.81 6.06
CA ILE A 141 -0.45 5.00 7.26
C ILE A 141 0.72 5.58 8.05
N VAL A 142 0.47 6.01 9.27
CA VAL A 142 1.49 6.55 10.17
C VAL A 142 1.68 5.59 11.33
N LYS A 143 2.91 5.11 11.54
CA LYS A 143 3.24 4.32 12.73
C LYS A 143 3.47 5.25 13.93
N THR A 144 2.59 5.18 14.91
CA THR A 144 2.59 6.05 16.11
C THR A 144 3.19 5.39 17.34
N GLY A 145 3.40 4.06 17.29
CA GLY A 145 4.00 3.28 18.36
C GLY A 145 4.22 1.83 17.97
N SER A 146 4.66 0.99 18.89
CA SER A 146 4.80 -0.45 18.65
C SER A 146 3.45 -1.06 18.32
N ALA A 147 3.32 -1.69 17.14
CA ALA A 147 2.10 -2.25 16.58
C ALA A 147 0.89 -1.28 16.61
N THR A 148 1.16 0.04 16.62
CA THR A 148 0.12 1.08 16.71
C THR A 148 0.21 1.99 15.49
N PHE A 149 -0.91 2.10 14.78
CA PHE A 149 -0.99 2.83 13.52
C PHE A 149 -2.20 3.76 13.50
N THR A 150 -2.02 4.96 12.94
CA THR A 150 -3.10 5.85 12.52
C THR A 150 -3.20 5.79 11.00
N VAL A 151 -4.41 5.52 10.49
CA VAL A 151 -4.65 5.40 9.06
C VAL A 151 -5.65 6.47 8.62
N PHE A 152 -5.26 7.25 7.61
CA PHE A 152 -6.15 8.16 6.89
C PHE A 152 -6.47 7.52 5.55
N ALA A 153 -7.75 7.48 5.19
CA ALA A 153 -8.21 6.78 4.00
C ALA A 153 -9.20 7.61 3.18
N SER A 154 -9.16 7.39 1.87
CA SER A 154 -10.16 7.93 0.94
C SER A 154 -10.58 6.88 -0.07
N GLN A 155 -11.83 6.99 -0.57
CA GLN A 155 -12.33 6.30 -1.75
C GLN A 155 -12.66 7.36 -2.79
N THR A 156 -12.11 7.20 -4.00
CA THR A 156 -12.46 8.03 -5.17
C THR A 156 -13.07 7.15 -6.23
N LYS A 157 -14.25 7.54 -6.74
CA LYS A 157 -15.02 6.80 -7.74
C LYS A 157 -14.73 7.38 -9.13
N PHE A 158 -14.33 6.50 -10.05
CA PHE A 158 -14.04 6.83 -11.44
C PHE A 158 -14.99 6.09 -12.37
N ALA A 159 -15.62 6.83 -13.30
CA ALA A 159 -16.51 6.29 -14.33
C ALA A 159 -15.78 6.15 -15.68
#